data_e50dfa3372eb6a843cb87de7ad038979
#
_entry.id   e50dfa3372eb6a843cb87de7ad038979
#
_cell.length_a   1.000
_cell.length_b   1.000
_cell.length_c   1.000
_cell.angle_alpha   90.00
_cell.angle_beta   90.00
_cell.angle_gamma   90.00
#
_symmetry.space_group_name_H-M   'P 1'
#
loop_
_entity.id
_entity.type
_entity.pdbx_description
1 polymer ?
#
loop_
_entity_poly.entity_id
_entity_poly.type
_entity_poly.pdbx_seq_one_letter_code
_entity_poly.pdbx_strand_id
1 'polypeptide(L)'
;FCLSRGLGDVYKRQIIYTSGSTGTPKGVEISHGNMAAECMDALQYMPRAIDIPDRRLLLFLPLSHVFARFMATVAFAGTLTLGLTSNMKTIIKDFEDFGPTLLLAVPRVFEKVYNAASQRAGTGFAGRMFARGVRVAREWSKAKQSGNGIPAGLRMRHAFYDAVVYKKIRTVFGRNADFAITGGAPMDSDLAHFYNGIGMPLLEGYGMTETSGPVCVSLPENNHIGTIGQPLCG
;
A
#
# COMPACT_ATOMS: atom_id res chain seq x y z
N PHE A 1 -1.64 23.50 37.42
CA PHE A 1 -0.96 24.57 36.65
C PHE A 1 -0.11 24.00 35.49
N CYS A 2 0.46 22.83 35.66
CA CYS A 2 1.02 22.06 34.55
C CYS A 2 -0.04 21.63 33.52
N LEU A 3 -1.28 21.50 33.93
CA LEU A 3 -2.42 21.17 33.06
C LEU A 3 -2.73 22.30 32.07
N SER A 4 -2.52 23.56 32.39
CA SER A 4 -2.77 24.65 31.44
C SER A 4 -1.71 24.76 30.36
N ARG A 5 -0.47 24.32 30.62
CA ARG A 5 0.56 24.16 29.58
C ARG A 5 0.27 22.96 28.68
N GLY A 6 -0.24 21.87 29.24
CA GLY A 6 -0.70 20.71 28.48
C GLY A 6 -1.93 21.02 27.62
N LEU A 7 -2.80 21.93 28.03
CA LEU A 7 -3.96 22.35 27.24
C LEU A 7 -3.57 23.22 26.03
N GLY A 8 -2.44 23.92 26.06
CA GLY A 8 -1.87 24.57 24.88
C GLY A 8 -1.43 23.55 23.82
N ASP A 9 -1.00 22.39 24.25
CA ASP A 9 -0.59 21.28 23.37
C ASP A 9 -1.76 20.39 22.92
N VAL A 10 -2.97 20.56 23.48
CA VAL A 10 -4.19 19.84 23.05
C VAL A 10 -4.52 20.13 21.59
N TYR A 11 -4.19 21.30 21.08
CA TYR A 11 -4.36 21.66 19.69
C TYR A 11 -3.37 20.91 18.78
N LYS A 12 -2.12 20.78 19.23
CA LYS A 12 -1.05 20.09 18.52
C LYS A 12 -1.00 18.63 18.98
N ARG A 13 -1.24 17.72 18.06
CA ARG A 13 -1.21 16.29 18.36
C ARG A 13 0.21 15.74 18.37
N GLN A 14 1.04 16.17 17.42
CA GLN A 14 2.35 15.60 17.19
C GLN A 14 3.26 16.56 16.41
N ILE A 15 4.56 16.47 16.68
CA ILE A 15 5.60 17.02 15.81
C ILE A 15 6.30 15.86 15.12
N ILE A 16 6.31 15.86 13.79
CA ILE A 16 7.04 14.89 12.99
C ILE A 16 8.19 15.59 12.29
N TYR A 17 9.42 15.13 12.54
CA TYR A 17 10.60 15.69 11.90
C TYR A 17 10.81 15.14 10.51
N THR A 18 11.09 16.04 9.56
CA THR A 18 11.49 15.71 8.18
C THR A 18 12.97 16.09 7.99
N SER A 19 13.66 15.40 7.09
CA SER A 19 15.09 15.62 6.83
C SER A 19 15.43 16.99 6.22
N GLY A 20 14.42 17.76 5.81
CA GLY A 20 14.60 19.07 5.20
C GLY A 20 15.56 19.10 3.99
N SER A 21 15.25 19.85 2.98
CA SER A 21 16.13 20.02 1.79
C SER A 21 17.48 20.70 2.11
N THR A 22 17.58 21.38 3.24
CA THR A 22 18.78 22.10 3.70
C THR A 22 19.65 21.30 4.66
N GLY A 23 19.32 20.02 4.91
CA GLY A 23 20.04 19.14 5.83
C GLY A 23 19.71 19.34 7.32
N THR A 24 19.07 20.43 7.71
CA THR A 24 18.58 20.63 9.08
C THR A 24 17.17 20.05 9.22
N PRO A 25 16.92 19.14 10.20
CA PRO A 25 15.59 18.59 10.40
C PRO A 25 14.58 19.67 10.73
N LYS A 26 13.41 19.61 10.08
CA LYS A 26 12.29 20.52 10.34
C LYS A 26 11.18 19.77 11.04
N GLY A 27 10.65 20.33 12.13
CA GLY A 27 9.50 19.78 12.85
C GLY A 27 8.20 20.24 12.23
N VAL A 28 7.43 19.33 11.66
CA VAL A 28 6.09 19.60 11.15
C VAL A 28 5.10 19.41 12.29
N GLU A 29 4.35 20.46 12.59
CA GLU A 29 3.31 20.44 13.63
C GLU A 29 2.01 19.91 13.03
N ILE A 30 1.53 18.78 13.53
CA ILE A 30 0.27 18.17 13.13
C ILE A 30 -0.74 18.36 14.24
N SER A 31 -1.83 19.05 13.96
CA SER A 31 -2.92 19.26 14.91
C SER A 31 -3.88 18.05 14.95
N HIS A 32 -4.72 18.00 15.99
CA HIS A 32 -5.83 17.05 16.02
C HIS A 32 -6.81 17.31 14.88
N GLY A 33 -7.05 18.58 14.52
CA GLY A 33 -7.92 18.96 13.40
C GLY A 33 -7.40 18.44 12.06
N ASN A 34 -6.09 18.60 11.77
CA ASN A 34 -5.49 18.07 10.54
C ASN A 34 -5.71 16.56 10.42
N MET A 35 -5.38 15.82 11.49
CA MET A 35 -5.49 14.37 11.45
C MET A 35 -6.95 13.89 11.36
N ALA A 36 -7.88 14.60 12.01
CA ALA A 36 -9.30 14.29 11.94
C ALA A 36 -9.86 14.55 10.54
N ALA A 37 -9.54 15.69 9.93
CA ALA A 37 -9.95 16.02 8.57
C ALA A 37 -9.47 14.95 7.57
N GLU A 38 -8.16 14.65 7.57
CA GLU A 38 -7.57 13.60 6.73
C GLU A 38 -8.24 12.22 6.90
N CYS A 39 -8.58 11.86 8.14
CA CYS A 39 -9.27 10.59 8.39
C CYS A 39 -10.70 10.60 7.83
N MET A 40 -11.42 11.70 8.00
CA MET A 40 -12.80 11.84 7.48
C MET A 40 -12.81 11.81 5.96
N ASP A 41 -11.85 12.51 5.33
CA ASP A 41 -11.69 12.50 3.87
C ASP A 41 -11.38 11.10 3.35
N ALA A 42 -10.47 10.37 3.99
CA ALA A 42 -10.16 9.00 3.62
C ALA A 42 -11.37 8.07 3.74
N LEU A 43 -12.12 8.14 4.84
CA LEU A 43 -13.32 7.33 5.06
C LEU A 43 -14.43 7.67 4.08
N GLN A 44 -14.58 8.95 3.76
CA GLN A 44 -15.57 9.41 2.79
C GLN A 44 -15.20 9.05 1.35
N TYR A 45 -13.91 9.21 0.99
CA TYR A 45 -13.42 9.04 -0.38
C TYR A 45 -13.14 7.58 -0.74
N MET A 46 -12.71 6.79 0.24
CA MET A 46 -12.31 5.38 0.06
C MET A 46 -13.14 4.39 0.91
N PRO A 47 -14.47 4.54 1.07
CA PRO A 47 -15.23 3.69 1.98
C PRO A 47 -15.10 2.21 1.61
N ARG A 48 -15.13 1.89 0.31
CA ARG A 48 -14.96 0.52 -0.19
C ARG A 48 -13.58 -0.07 0.01
N ALA A 49 -12.57 0.76 0.20
CA ALA A 49 -11.22 0.32 0.44
C ALA A 49 -10.93 0.13 1.93
N ILE A 50 -11.48 0.98 2.78
CA ILE A 50 -11.10 1.09 4.19
C ILE A 50 -12.22 0.65 5.12
N ASP A 51 -13.45 1.12 4.89
CA ASP A 51 -14.58 0.97 5.82
C ASP A 51 -15.55 -0.12 5.35
N ILE A 52 -15.07 -1.36 5.32
CA ILE A 52 -15.89 -2.56 5.08
C ILE A 52 -15.68 -3.58 6.20
N PRO A 53 -16.70 -4.41 6.50
CA PRO A 53 -16.58 -5.47 7.49
C PRO A 53 -15.35 -6.35 7.26
N ASP A 54 -14.72 -6.78 8.36
CA ASP A 54 -13.55 -7.66 8.35
C ASP A 54 -12.30 -7.12 7.63
N ARG A 55 -12.25 -5.83 7.34
CA ARG A 55 -11.03 -5.21 6.82
C ARG A 55 -9.92 -5.26 7.88
N ARG A 56 -8.76 -5.79 7.49
CA ARG A 56 -7.63 -6.06 8.37
C ARG A 56 -6.35 -5.47 7.80
N LEU A 57 -5.68 -4.63 8.58
CA LEU A 57 -4.38 -4.04 8.24
C LEU A 57 -3.33 -4.49 9.24
N LEU A 58 -2.26 -5.13 8.79
CA LEU A 58 -1.07 -5.34 9.60
C LEU A 58 -0.08 -4.20 9.33
N LEU A 59 0.09 -3.33 10.33
CA LEU A 59 0.96 -2.17 10.26
C LEU A 59 2.34 -2.53 10.83
N PHE A 60 3.36 -2.44 10.00
CA PHE A 60 4.76 -2.67 10.33
C PHE A 60 5.65 -1.45 10.03
N LEU A 61 5.07 -0.42 9.44
CA LEU A 61 5.76 0.85 9.22
C LEU A 61 5.90 1.61 10.56
N PRO A 62 7.02 2.31 10.79
CA PRO A 62 7.23 3.07 12.01
C PRO A 62 6.18 4.16 12.19
N LEU A 63 5.55 4.20 13.37
CA LEU A 63 4.57 5.23 13.74
C LEU A 63 5.17 6.64 13.87
N SER A 64 6.49 6.79 13.76
CA SER A 64 7.18 8.08 13.64
C SER A 64 6.98 8.74 12.29
N HIS A 65 6.55 7.99 11.25
CA HIS A 65 6.23 8.53 9.95
C HIS A 65 4.73 8.82 9.81
N VAL A 66 4.40 9.93 9.14
CA VAL A 66 3.03 10.39 8.97
C VAL A 66 2.13 9.34 8.31
N PHE A 67 2.63 8.61 7.32
CA PHE A 67 1.86 7.60 6.60
C PHE A 67 1.34 6.47 7.51
N ALA A 68 2.21 5.92 8.35
CA ALA A 68 1.82 4.90 9.32
C ALA A 68 0.87 5.47 10.39
N ARG A 69 1.13 6.68 10.84
CA ARG A 69 0.33 7.36 11.84
C ARG A 69 -1.07 7.66 11.33
N PHE A 70 -1.18 8.16 10.10
CA PHE A 70 -2.44 8.39 9.41
C PHE A 70 -3.29 7.10 9.34
N MET A 71 -2.72 6.01 8.83
CA MET A 71 -3.45 4.73 8.72
C MET A 71 -3.84 4.15 10.08
N ALA A 72 -3.01 4.32 11.11
CA ALA A 72 -3.39 3.94 12.47
C ALA A 72 -4.60 4.76 12.96
N THR A 73 -4.65 6.06 12.64
CA THR A 73 -5.78 6.92 13.03
C THR A 73 -7.04 6.58 12.25
N VAL A 74 -6.93 6.29 10.94
CA VAL A 74 -8.04 5.79 10.11
C VAL A 74 -8.60 4.48 10.68
N ALA A 75 -7.74 3.58 11.16
CA ALA A 75 -8.19 2.34 11.78
C ALA A 75 -9.01 2.56 13.06
N PHE A 76 -8.69 3.59 13.83
CA PHE A 76 -9.48 3.96 15.02
C PHE A 76 -10.77 4.69 14.69
N ALA A 77 -10.82 5.42 13.57
CA ALA A 77 -11.99 6.18 13.15
C ALA A 77 -13.01 5.32 12.39
N GLY A 78 -12.56 4.28 11.72
CA GLY A 78 -13.39 3.35 10.92
C GLY A 78 -13.54 1.98 11.58
N THR A 79 -13.91 0.99 10.79
CA THR A 79 -14.12 -0.40 11.21
C THR A 79 -12.91 -1.32 11.00
N LEU A 80 -11.76 -0.74 10.63
CA LEU A 80 -10.55 -1.46 10.26
C LEU A 80 -9.90 -2.14 11.49
N THR A 81 -9.71 -3.45 11.43
CA THR A 81 -8.93 -4.17 12.45
C THR A 81 -7.44 -3.95 12.24
N LEU A 82 -6.77 -3.31 13.22
CA LEU A 82 -5.35 -2.99 13.16
C LEU A 82 -4.53 -4.01 13.96
N GLY A 83 -3.63 -4.72 13.27
CA GLY A 83 -2.52 -5.46 13.88
C GLY A 83 -1.23 -4.64 13.84
N LEU A 84 -0.38 -4.76 14.84
CA LEU A 84 0.92 -4.09 14.90
C LEU A 84 2.04 -5.11 15.00
N THR A 85 3.08 -4.96 14.17
CA THR A 85 4.33 -5.71 14.30
C THR A 85 5.53 -4.82 14.05
N SER A 86 6.61 -5.03 14.79
CA SER A 86 7.88 -4.33 14.60
C SER A 86 8.99 -5.23 14.09
N ASN A 87 8.75 -6.54 14.02
CA ASN A 87 9.78 -7.52 13.69
C ASN A 87 9.76 -7.85 12.18
N MET A 88 10.61 -7.18 11.42
CA MET A 88 10.74 -7.43 9.98
C MET A 88 11.26 -8.84 9.61
N LYS A 89 11.81 -9.60 10.58
CA LYS A 89 12.28 -10.98 10.34
C LYS A 89 11.11 -11.97 10.31
N THR A 90 10.04 -11.69 11.06
CA THR A 90 8.85 -12.54 11.17
C THR A 90 7.70 -12.07 10.30
N ILE A 91 7.86 -10.97 9.56
CA ILE A 91 6.77 -10.30 8.84
C ILE A 91 5.95 -11.23 7.94
N ILE A 92 6.58 -12.21 7.27
CA ILE A 92 5.87 -13.16 6.40
C ILE A 92 4.96 -14.06 7.24
N LYS A 93 5.46 -14.55 8.38
CA LYS A 93 4.66 -15.35 9.31
C LYS A 93 3.55 -14.50 9.92
N ASP A 94 3.85 -13.27 10.27
CA ASP A 94 2.87 -12.33 10.83
C ASP A 94 1.74 -12.05 9.81
N PHE A 95 2.05 -11.97 8.50
CA PHE A 95 1.05 -11.89 7.44
C PHE A 95 0.19 -13.15 7.34
N GLU A 96 0.79 -14.35 7.48
CA GLU A 96 0.05 -15.61 7.47
C GLU A 96 -0.91 -15.72 8.68
N ASP A 97 -0.40 -15.43 9.87
CA ASP A 97 -1.12 -15.57 11.13
C ASP A 97 -2.24 -14.52 11.26
N PHE A 98 -1.96 -13.27 10.87
CA PHE A 98 -2.92 -12.17 10.97
C PHE A 98 -3.94 -12.18 9.82
N GLY A 99 -3.54 -12.58 8.61
CA GLY A 99 -4.39 -12.60 7.41
C GLY A 99 -4.89 -11.22 7.00
N PRO A 100 -4.00 -10.25 6.70
CA PRO A 100 -4.43 -8.92 6.31
C PRO A 100 -5.21 -8.96 4.98
N THR A 101 -6.22 -8.10 4.85
CA THR A 101 -6.99 -7.90 3.62
C THR A 101 -6.54 -6.63 2.88
N LEU A 102 -5.91 -5.71 3.62
CA LEU A 102 -5.29 -4.49 3.12
C LEU A 102 -3.82 -4.48 3.53
N LEU A 103 -2.94 -4.21 2.57
CA LEU A 103 -1.52 -4.01 2.82
C LEU A 103 -1.16 -2.54 2.73
N LEU A 104 -0.24 -2.11 3.58
CA LEU A 104 0.35 -0.78 3.54
C LEU A 104 1.86 -0.92 3.53
N ALA A 105 2.51 -0.53 2.44
CA ALA A 105 3.95 -0.65 2.34
C ALA A 105 4.55 0.40 1.39
N VAL A 106 5.81 0.72 1.63
CA VAL A 106 6.61 1.52 0.69
C VAL A 106 7.06 0.66 -0.50
N PRO A 107 7.35 1.25 -1.68
CA PRO A 107 7.72 0.52 -2.91
C PRO A 107 8.81 -0.53 -2.72
N ARG A 108 9.79 -0.23 -1.88
CA ARG A 108 10.94 -1.13 -1.60
C ARG A 108 10.53 -2.49 -1.01
N VAL A 109 9.38 -2.58 -0.35
CA VAL A 109 8.89 -3.87 0.17
C VAL A 109 8.46 -4.77 -0.98
N PHE A 110 7.74 -4.21 -1.95
CA PHE A 110 7.31 -4.92 -3.16
C PHE A 110 8.50 -5.34 -4.04
N GLU A 111 9.51 -4.46 -4.20
CA GLU A 111 10.77 -4.79 -4.88
C GLU A 111 11.46 -5.99 -4.21
N LYS A 112 11.58 -5.98 -2.88
CA LYS A 112 12.20 -7.09 -2.13
C LYS A 112 11.46 -8.41 -2.33
N VAL A 113 10.13 -8.41 -2.29
CA VAL A 113 9.33 -9.62 -2.50
C VAL A 113 9.47 -10.13 -3.93
N TYR A 114 9.43 -9.23 -4.92
CA TYR A 114 9.67 -9.58 -6.31
C TYR A 114 11.06 -10.20 -6.53
N ASN A 115 12.10 -9.55 -6.02
CA ASN A 115 13.49 -10.00 -6.14
C ASN A 115 13.70 -11.34 -5.44
N ALA A 116 13.13 -11.53 -4.25
CA ALA A 116 13.21 -12.81 -3.53
C ALA A 116 12.50 -13.93 -4.30
N ALA A 117 11.34 -13.66 -4.88
CA ALA A 117 10.63 -14.63 -5.73
C ALA A 117 11.43 -14.99 -6.98
N SER A 118 12.05 -13.99 -7.64
CA SER A 118 12.90 -14.18 -8.81
C SER A 118 14.15 -15.01 -8.48
N GLN A 119 14.84 -14.68 -7.39
CA GLN A 119 16.02 -15.42 -6.92
C GLN A 119 15.67 -16.88 -6.58
N ARG A 120 14.54 -17.10 -5.90
CA ARG A 120 14.07 -18.45 -5.56
C ARG A 120 13.72 -19.28 -6.78
N ALA A 121 13.22 -18.67 -7.84
CA ALA A 121 12.96 -19.32 -9.12
C ALA A 121 14.26 -19.69 -9.86
N GLY A 122 15.35 -18.94 -9.65
CA GLY A 122 16.66 -19.21 -10.24
C GLY A 122 16.70 -19.03 -11.76
N THR A 123 17.70 -19.64 -12.42
CA THR A 123 17.92 -19.51 -13.87
C THR A 123 17.42 -20.68 -14.71
N GLY A 124 17.04 -21.79 -14.07
CA GLY A 124 16.58 -23.02 -14.72
C GLY A 124 15.16 -22.92 -15.32
N PHE A 125 14.48 -24.06 -15.40
CA PHE A 125 13.11 -24.13 -15.89
C PHE A 125 12.15 -23.24 -15.08
N ALA A 126 12.24 -23.26 -13.75
CA ALA A 126 11.41 -22.44 -12.87
C ALA A 126 11.65 -20.94 -13.08
N GLY A 127 12.90 -20.51 -13.29
CA GLY A 127 13.24 -19.13 -13.63
C GLY A 127 12.64 -18.67 -14.95
N ARG A 128 12.70 -19.53 -15.98
CA ARG A 128 12.05 -19.24 -17.26
C ARG A 128 10.52 -19.15 -17.14
N MET A 129 9.91 -20.02 -16.32
CA MET A 129 8.48 -19.97 -16.03
C MET A 129 8.10 -18.69 -15.30
N PHE A 130 8.88 -18.30 -14.29
CA PHE A 130 8.68 -17.04 -13.57
C PHE A 130 8.78 -15.84 -14.51
N ALA A 131 9.85 -15.73 -15.31
CA ALA A 131 10.06 -14.61 -16.23
C ALA A 131 8.92 -14.50 -17.28
N ARG A 132 8.45 -15.64 -17.81
CA ARG A 132 7.29 -15.66 -18.71
C ARG A 132 6.01 -15.25 -17.99
N GLY A 133 5.80 -15.70 -16.76
CA GLY A 133 4.69 -15.31 -15.92
C GLY A 133 4.68 -13.80 -15.66
N VAL A 134 5.83 -13.21 -15.31
CA VAL A 134 5.97 -11.75 -15.13
C VAL A 134 5.53 -10.99 -16.38
N ARG A 135 5.98 -11.42 -17.57
CA ARG A 135 5.58 -10.79 -18.83
C ARG A 135 4.07 -10.89 -19.06
N VAL A 136 3.48 -12.07 -18.87
CA VAL A 136 2.04 -12.28 -19.05
C VAL A 136 1.22 -11.44 -18.04
N ALA A 137 1.68 -11.32 -16.79
CA ALA A 137 1.03 -10.46 -15.78
C ALA A 137 1.04 -8.99 -16.22
N ARG A 138 2.17 -8.48 -16.69
CA ARG A 138 2.29 -7.11 -17.20
C ARG A 138 1.41 -6.86 -18.43
N GLU A 139 1.42 -7.78 -19.39
CA GLU A 139 0.54 -7.72 -20.58
C GLU A 139 -0.94 -7.70 -20.18
N TRP A 140 -1.32 -8.53 -19.21
CA TRP A 140 -2.68 -8.58 -18.67
C TRP A 140 -3.10 -7.26 -18.04
N SER A 141 -2.26 -6.70 -17.17
CA SER A 141 -2.52 -5.44 -16.49
C SER A 141 -2.64 -4.29 -17.50
N LYS A 142 -1.72 -4.20 -18.46
CA LYS A 142 -1.74 -3.17 -19.52
C LYS A 142 -3.00 -3.29 -20.40
N ALA A 143 -3.38 -4.53 -20.78
CA ALA A 143 -4.60 -4.76 -21.54
C ALA A 143 -5.87 -4.39 -20.75
N LYS A 144 -5.89 -4.67 -19.45
CA LYS A 144 -7.00 -4.26 -18.58
C LYS A 144 -7.12 -2.75 -18.47
N GLN A 145 -6.00 -2.05 -18.31
CA GLN A 145 -5.96 -0.58 -18.18
C GLN A 145 -6.34 0.13 -19.50
N SER A 146 -6.02 -0.45 -20.67
CA SER A 146 -6.35 0.15 -21.96
C SER A 146 -7.84 0.14 -22.29
N GLY A 147 -8.65 -0.65 -21.62
CA GLY A 147 -10.09 -0.76 -21.84
C GLY A 147 -10.50 -1.49 -23.15
N ASN A 148 -9.54 -1.89 -23.99
CA ASN A 148 -9.80 -2.51 -25.29
C ASN A 148 -10.19 -4.00 -25.23
N GLY A 149 -10.42 -4.51 -24.02
CA GLY A 149 -10.70 -5.91 -23.78
C GLY A 149 -9.43 -6.77 -23.74
N ILE A 150 -9.56 -7.97 -23.15
CA ILE A 150 -8.42 -8.88 -22.97
C ILE A 150 -8.52 -10.00 -24.01
N PRO A 151 -7.51 -10.20 -24.89
CA PRO A 151 -7.50 -11.27 -25.88
C PRO A 151 -7.65 -12.65 -25.26
N ALA A 152 -8.40 -13.56 -25.89
CA ALA A 152 -8.67 -14.92 -25.38
C ALA A 152 -7.38 -15.70 -25.10
N GLY A 153 -6.38 -15.60 -25.97
CA GLY A 153 -5.08 -16.24 -25.78
C GLY A 153 -4.32 -15.69 -24.55
N LEU A 154 -4.49 -14.41 -24.24
CA LEU A 154 -3.90 -13.82 -23.03
C LEU A 154 -4.64 -14.30 -21.78
N ARG A 155 -5.98 -14.43 -21.82
CA ARG A 155 -6.77 -14.99 -20.72
C ARG A 155 -6.32 -16.40 -20.36
N MET A 156 -6.13 -17.26 -21.35
CA MET A 156 -5.70 -18.64 -21.13
C MET A 156 -4.29 -18.72 -20.55
N ARG A 157 -3.35 -17.95 -21.09
CA ARG A 157 -1.98 -17.86 -20.54
C ARG A 157 -1.97 -17.33 -19.12
N HIS A 158 -2.75 -16.29 -18.83
CA HIS A 158 -2.86 -15.70 -17.50
C HIS A 158 -3.40 -16.71 -16.49
N ALA A 159 -4.49 -17.44 -16.81
CA ALA A 159 -5.06 -18.48 -15.95
C ALA A 159 -4.05 -19.59 -15.63
N PHE A 160 -3.27 -20.02 -16.63
CA PHE A 160 -2.20 -20.99 -16.42
C PHE A 160 -1.14 -20.48 -15.43
N TYR A 161 -0.63 -19.24 -15.62
CA TYR A 161 0.37 -18.67 -14.72
C TYR A 161 -0.20 -18.33 -13.35
N ASP A 162 -1.49 -18.04 -13.24
CA ASP A 162 -2.14 -17.87 -11.96
C ASP A 162 -2.02 -19.12 -11.09
N ALA A 163 -2.33 -20.28 -11.66
CA ALA A 163 -2.27 -21.56 -10.94
C ALA A 163 -0.84 -21.94 -10.52
N VAL A 164 0.17 -21.70 -11.37
CA VAL A 164 1.54 -22.21 -11.11
C VAL A 164 2.49 -21.20 -10.50
N VAL A 165 2.26 -19.88 -10.68
CA VAL A 165 3.18 -18.82 -10.25
C VAL A 165 2.52 -17.82 -9.32
N TYR A 166 1.41 -17.17 -9.76
CA TYR A 166 0.92 -15.97 -9.07
C TYR A 166 0.33 -16.27 -7.70
N LYS A 167 -0.40 -17.36 -7.58
CA LYS A 167 -0.97 -17.79 -6.28
C LYS A 167 0.11 -17.92 -5.20
N LYS A 168 1.29 -18.44 -5.55
CA LYS A 168 2.42 -18.58 -4.62
C LYS A 168 3.01 -17.24 -4.17
N ILE A 169 2.98 -16.24 -5.05
CA ILE A 169 3.47 -14.90 -4.72
C ILE A 169 2.47 -14.18 -3.84
N ARG A 170 1.17 -14.27 -4.16
CA ARG A 170 0.12 -13.66 -3.33
C ARG A 170 0.12 -14.20 -1.90
N THR A 171 0.39 -15.49 -1.70
CA THR A 171 0.43 -16.06 -0.34
C THR A 171 1.50 -15.46 0.56
N VAL A 172 2.54 -14.83 0.01
CA VAL A 172 3.58 -14.12 0.82
C VAL A 172 2.98 -12.94 1.58
N PHE A 173 1.94 -12.32 1.03
CA PHE A 173 1.26 -11.16 1.62
C PHE A 173 0.03 -11.52 2.47
N GLY A 174 -0.16 -12.82 2.72
CA GLY A 174 -1.39 -13.32 3.32
C GLY A 174 -2.41 -13.72 2.24
N ARG A 175 -3.26 -14.69 2.57
CA ARG A 175 -4.20 -15.28 1.59
C ARG A 175 -5.36 -14.37 1.23
N ASN A 176 -5.60 -13.35 2.05
CA ASN A 176 -6.80 -12.51 2.01
C ASN A 176 -6.53 -11.09 1.50
N ALA A 177 -5.30 -10.79 1.07
CA ALA A 177 -4.94 -9.47 0.58
C ALA A 177 -5.63 -9.16 -0.75
N ASP A 178 -6.54 -8.18 -0.76
CA ASP A 178 -7.28 -7.73 -1.94
C ASP A 178 -6.47 -6.75 -2.77
N PHE A 179 -5.77 -5.83 -2.10
CA PHE A 179 -4.93 -4.80 -2.71
C PHE A 179 -3.91 -4.27 -1.68
N ALA A 180 -3.01 -3.45 -2.17
CA ALA A 180 -2.05 -2.77 -1.33
C ALA A 180 -2.03 -1.26 -1.63
N ILE A 181 -1.85 -0.45 -0.59
CA ILE A 181 -1.58 0.98 -0.72
C ILE A 181 -0.07 1.20 -0.61
N THR A 182 0.49 1.93 -1.55
CA THR A 182 1.91 2.29 -1.58
C THR A 182 2.09 3.79 -1.68
N GLY A 183 3.14 4.31 -1.07
CA GLY A 183 3.43 5.75 -1.08
C GLY A 183 4.77 6.05 -0.44
N GLY A 184 5.10 7.34 -0.33
CA GLY A 184 6.36 7.82 0.22
C GLY A 184 7.55 7.79 -0.74
N ALA A 185 7.40 7.14 -1.91
CA ALA A 185 8.33 7.18 -3.03
C ALA A 185 7.60 6.75 -4.31
N PRO A 186 8.08 7.15 -5.51
CA PRO A 186 7.50 6.68 -6.76
C PRO A 186 7.59 5.16 -6.90
N MET A 187 6.53 4.55 -7.43
CA MET A 187 6.51 3.13 -7.73
C MET A 187 6.96 2.88 -9.18
N ASP A 188 7.81 1.88 -9.38
CA ASP A 188 8.15 1.44 -10.73
C ASP A 188 6.91 0.90 -11.45
N SER A 189 6.58 1.48 -12.62
CA SER A 189 5.36 1.17 -13.36
C SER A 189 5.31 -0.30 -13.83
N ASP A 190 6.43 -0.89 -14.20
CA ASP A 190 6.48 -2.29 -14.63
C ASP A 190 6.26 -3.24 -13.45
N LEU A 191 6.76 -2.86 -12.27
CA LEU A 191 6.51 -3.61 -11.05
C LEU A 191 5.05 -3.46 -10.59
N ALA A 192 4.47 -2.26 -10.69
CA ALA A 192 3.06 -2.02 -10.42
C ALA A 192 2.15 -2.84 -11.38
N HIS A 193 2.46 -2.85 -12.67
CA HIS A 193 1.76 -3.70 -13.66
C HIS A 193 1.91 -5.20 -13.35
N PHE A 194 3.06 -5.63 -12.87
CA PHE A 194 3.24 -7.02 -12.44
C PHE A 194 2.30 -7.36 -11.28
N TYR A 195 2.29 -6.56 -10.20
CA TYR A 195 1.44 -6.81 -9.04
C TYR A 195 -0.05 -6.73 -9.38
N ASN A 196 -0.45 -5.73 -10.15
CA ASN A 196 -1.83 -5.62 -10.63
C ASN A 196 -2.21 -6.83 -11.49
N GLY A 197 -1.30 -7.28 -12.34
CA GLY A 197 -1.49 -8.44 -13.21
C GLY A 197 -1.56 -9.77 -12.48
N ILE A 198 -0.93 -9.93 -11.34
CA ILE A 198 -1.07 -11.14 -10.52
C ILE A 198 -2.29 -11.10 -9.59
N GLY A 199 -3.15 -10.08 -9.70
CA GLY A 199 -4.36 -9.96 -8.90
C GLY A 199 -4.15 -9.36 -7.51
N MET A 200 -3.11 -8.55 -7.33
CA MET A 200 -2.86 -7.75 -6.14
C MET A 200 -2.60 -6.28 -6.55
N PRO A 201 -3.64 -5.50 -6.83
CA PRO A 201 -3.50 -4.12 -7.27
C PRO A 201 -2.73 -3.28 -6.26
N LEU A 202 -1.76 -2.50 -6.75
CA LEU A 202 -1.08 -1.49 -5.97
C LEU A 202 -1.75 -0.14 -6.23
N LEU A 203 -2.27 0.45 -5.18
CA LEU A 203 -2.88 1.77 -5.19
C LEU A 203 -1.82 2.77 -4.75
N GLU A 204 -1.38 3.61 -5.66
CA GLU A 204 -0.37 4.62 -5.35
C GLU A 204 -1.02 5.84 -4.72
N GLY A 205 -0.42 6.33 -3.63
CA GLY A 205 -0.81 7.55 -2.95
C GLY A 205 0.36 8.52 -2.87
N TYR A 206 0.07 9.80 -3.02
CA TYR A 206 1.01 10.90 -2.87
C TYR A 206 0.61 11.77 -1.69
N GLY A 207 1.58 12.10 -0.86
CA GLY A 207 1.42 12.99 0.29
C GLY A 207 2.77 13.30 0.94
N MET A 208 2.74 14.22 1.86
CA MET A 208 3.92 14.68 2.61
C MET A 208 3.58 14.75 4.09
N THR A 209 4.60 14.90 4.93
CA THR A 209 4.38 15.17 6.36
C THR A 209 3.68 16.51 6.54
N GLU A 210 4.04 17.49 5.72
CA GLU A 210 3.50 18.85 5.73
C GLU A 210 2.01 18.91 5.32
N THR A 211 1.51 17.90 4.60
CA THR A 211 0.09 17.76 4.26
C THR A 211 -0.68 16.88 5.26
N SER A 212 -0.02 16.42 6.33
CA SER A 212 -0.59 15.55 7.38
C SER A 212 -0.96 14.13 6.93
N GLY A 213 -0.84 13.83 5.65
CA GLY A 213 -1.23 12.55 5.06
C GLY A 213 -1.24 12.59 3.54
N PRO A 214 -2.03 11.71 2.89
CA PRO A 214 -2.13 11.65 1.45
C PRO A 214 -2.97 12.82 0.90
N VAL A 215 -2.48 13.44 -0.15
CA VAL A 215 -3.21 14.48 -0.92
C VAL A 215 -3.95 13.84 -2.10
N CYS A 216 -3.34 12.80 -2.68
CA CYS A 216 -3.92 12.04 -3.78
C CYS A 216 -3.79 10.56 -3.49
N VAL A 217 -4.73 9.77 -4.00
CA VAL A 217 -4.69 8.32 -3.91
C VAL A 217 -5.44 7.66 -5.07
N SER A 218 -4.90 6.55 -5.56
CA SER A 218 -5.60 5.69 -6.52
C SER A 218 -6.69 4.90 -5.82
N LEU A 219 -7.82 4.69 -6.49
CA LEU A 219 -8.93 3.87 -5.99
C LEU A 219 -8.91 2.49 -6.65
N PRO A 220 -9.42 1.43 -5.98
CA PRO A 220 -9.49 0.09 -6.58
C PRO A 220 -10.25 0.06 -7.91
N GLU A 221 -11.30 0.85 -8.03
CA GLU A 221 -12.15 0.99 -9.22
C GLU A 221 -11.55 1.86 -10.32
N ASN A 222 -10.61 2.75 -9.98
CA ASN A 222 -9.99 3.70 -10.89
C ASN A 222 -8.47 3.76 -10.69
N ASN A 223 -7.81 2.60 -10.75
CA ASN A 223 -6.37 2.50 -10.59
C ASN A 223 -5.68 2.61 -11.97
N HIS A 224 -5.09 3.76 -12.24
CA HIS A 224 -4.26 4.01 -13.41
C HIS A 224 -2.79 4.00 -13.02
N ILE A 225 -2.10 2.91 -13.33
CA ILE A 225 -0.66 2.74 -13.06
C ILE A 225 0.12 3.82 -13.80
N GLY A 226 1.07 4.44 -13.10
CA GLY A 226 1.85 5.58 -13.58
C GLY A 226 1.25 6.94 -13.21
N THR A 227 0.18 6.96 -12.41
CA THR A 227 -0.41 8.15 -11.81
C THR A 227 -0.47 8.02 -10.30
N ILE A 228 -0.55 9.14 -9.61
CA ILE A 228 -0.70 9.21 -8.14
C ILE A 228 -2.17 9.14 -7.68
N GLY A 229 -3.10 8.86 -8.60
CA GLY A 229 -4.53 8.82 -8.31
C GLY A 229 -5.21 10.18 -8.39
N GLN A 230 -6.33 10.29 -7.70
CA GLN A 230 -7.19 11.49 -7.66
C GLN A 230 -6.96 12.23 -6.34
N PRO A 231 -7.16 13.58 -6.33
CA PRO A 231 -7.13 14.35 -5.09
C PRO A 231 -8.18 13.84 -4.10
N LEU A 232 -7.83 13.78 -2.84
CA LEU A 232 -8.80 13.67 -1.76
C LEU A 232 -9.58 14.98 -1.66
N CYS A 233 -10.85 14.90 -1.29
CA CYS A 233 -11.67 16.09 -1.10
C CYS A 233 -11.22 16.80 0.18
N GLY A 234 -10.61 17.97 0.07
CA GLY A 234 -10.20 18.81 1.18
C GLY A 234 -10.45 20.27 0.82
#